data_c42c2124e01b803f3035954fdbb90a68
#
_entry.id   c42c2124e01b803f3035954fdbb90a68
#
_cell.length_a   1.000
_cell.length_b   1.000
_cell.length_c   1.000
_cell.angle_alpha   90.00
_cell.angle_beta   90.00
_cell.angle_gamma   90.00
#
_symmetry.space_group_name_H-M   'P 1'
#
loop_
_entity.id
_entity.type
_entity.pdbx_description
1 polymer ?
#
loop_
_entity_poly.entity_id
_entity_poly.type
_entity_poly.pdbx_seq_one_letter_code
_entity_poly.pdbx_strand_id
1 'polypeptide(L)'
;MRIEAIIEKGSDGMYGIRSEAKVGKHYFGGFGENVKEAKSDFMESVAGAFEDEGLSMREVSVQYRYDVPSFFNAFDFLNASKFAAFAGVNESKMRQYKAGVAFPNEKTMTKILQAAHKIGEEFISLSL
;
A
#
# COMPACT_ATOMS: atom_id res chain seq x y z
N MET A 1 1.95 -5.77 -18.16
CA MET A 1 0.71 -5.61 -17.37
C MET A 1 1.05 -5.08 -15.98
N ARG A 2 0.33 -4.08 -15.56
CA ARG A 2 0.54 -3.47 -14.23
C ARG A 2 -0.61 -3.87 -13.30
N ILE A 3 -0.26 -4.37 -12.12
CA ILE A 3 -1.22 -4.75 -11.09
C ILE A 3 -1.08 -3.76 -9.94
N GLU A 4 -2.19 -3.12 -9.57
CA GLU A 4 -2.27 -2.27 -8.39
C GLU A 4 -2.63 -3.15 -7.19
N ALA A 5 -1.80 -3.14 -6.17
CA ALA A 5 -1.99 -3.95 -4.97
C ALA A 5 -1.99 -3.08 -3.71
N ILE A 6 -2.87 -3.40 -2.81
CA ILE A 6 -3.08 -2.66 -1.57
C ILE A 6 -2.58 -3.49 -0.39
N ILE A 7 -1.70 -2.90 0.41
CA ILE A 7 -1.15 -3.51 1.62
C ILE A 7 -1.96 -3.02 2.82
N GLU A 8 -2.47 -3.97 3.60
CA GLU A 8 -3.23 -3.69 4.81
C GLU A 8 -2.59 -4.41 5.98
N LYS A 9 -2.54 -3.75 7.13
CA LYS A 9 -2.14 -4.38 8.39
C LYS A 9 -3.41 -4.69 9.18
N GLY A 10 -3.63 -5.97 9.44
CA GLY A 10 -4.80 -6.41 10.18
C GLY A 10 -4.67 -6.17 11.68
N SER A 11 -5.79 -6.25 12.39
CA SER A 11 -5.84 -6.10 13.85
C SER A 11 -5.09 -7.22 14.58
N ASP A 12 -4.86 -8.33 13.92
CA ASP A 12 -4.06 -9.47 14.43
C ASP A 12 -2.55 -9.28 14.25
N GLY A 13 -2.13 -8.16 13.67
CA GLY A 13 -0.72 -7.87 13.38
C GLY A 13 -0.21 -8.47 12.07
N MET A 14 -1.04 -9.26 11.39
CA MET A 14 -0.69 -9.81 10.09
C MET A 14 -0.85 -8.78 8.97
N TYR A 15 -0.08 -8.93 7.92
CA TYR A 15 -0.20 -8.11 6.71
C TYR A 15 -0.96 -8.88 5.64
N GLY A 16 -1.90 -8.20 5.00
CA GLY A 16 -2.61 -8.72 3.84
C GLY A 16 -2.34 -7.85 2.62
N ILE A 17 -2.26 -8.46 1.47
CA ILE A 17 -2.13 -7.75 0.20
C ILE A 17 -3.23 -8.25 -0.72
N ARG A 18 -3.93 -7.33 -1.37
CA ARG A 18 -4.98 -7.66 -2.33
C ARG A 18 -4.82 -6.83 -3.59
N SER A 19 -5.19 -7.38 -4.73
CA SER A 19 -5.33 -6.58 -5.94
C SER A 19 -6.47 -5.59 -5.77
N GLU A 20 -6.25 -4.35 -6.17
CA GLU A 20 -7.27 -3.29 -6.05
C GLU A 20 -8.47 -3.58 -6.94
N ALA A 21 -8.20 -4.09 -8.13
CA ALA A 21 -9.22 -4.41 -9.10
C ALA A 21 -9.00 -5.82 -9.65
N LYS A 22 -10.05 -6.35 -10.26
CA LYS A 22 -9.99 -7.63 -10.93
C LYS A 22 -8.99 -7.58 -12.08
N VAL A 23 -8.09 -8.56 -12.11
CA VAL A 23 -7.07 -8.69 -13.16
C VAL A 23 -7.46 -9.89 -14.02
N GLY A 24 -7.98 -9.62 -15.21
CA GLY A 24 -8.59 -10.66 -16.03
C GLY A 24 -9.82 -11.24 -15.32
N LYS A 25 -9.76 -12.51 -14.95
CA LYS A 25 -10.83 -13.21 -14.23
C LYS A 25 -10.61 -13.31 -12.73
N HIS A 26 -9.47 -12.78 -12.22
CA HIS A 26 -9.00 -13.08 -10.88
C HIS A 26 -8.85 -11.83 -10.02
N TYR A 27 -9.11 -12.02 -8.72
CA TYR A 27 -8.58 -11.17 -7.66
C TYR A 27 -7.44 -11.94 -7.01
N PHE A 28 -6.33 -11.26 -6.76
CA PHE A 28 -5.17 -11.87 -6.12
C PHE A 28 -5.05 -11.41 -4.67
N GLY A 29 -4.47 -12.26 -3.85
CA GLY A 29 -4.25 -11.96 -2.45
C GLY A 29 -3.05 -12.69 -1.89
N GLY A 30 -2.56 -12.20 -0.76
CA GLY A 30 -1.48 -12.83 -0.03
C GLY A 30 -1.44 -12.32 1.41
N PHE A 31 -0.86 -13.11 2.30
CA PHE A 31 -0.75 -12.82 3.73
C PHE A 31 0.65 -13.16 4.23
N GLY A 32 1.06 -12.49 5.30
CA GLY A 32 2.33 -12.77 5.95
C GLY A 32 2.46 -12.06 7.29
N GLU A 33 3.44 -12.46 8.07
CA GLU A 33 3.75 -11.82 9.35
C GLU A 33 4.43 -10.47 9.18
N ASN A 34 4.98 -10.25 7.99
CA ASN A 34 5.59 -8.99 7.59
C ASN A 34 5.27 -8.72 6.12
N VAL A 35 5.61 -7.51 5.67
CA VAL A 35 5.31 -7.10 4.28
C VAL A 35 6.03 -7.96 3.26
N LYS A 36 7.28 -8.35 3.55
CA LYS A 36 8.08 -9.18 2.64
C LYS A 36 7.41 -10.54 2.39
N GLU A 37 6.94 -11.20 3.46
CA GLU A 37 6.23 -12.47 3.35
C GLU A 37 4.91 -12.32 2.61
N ALA A 38 4.16 -11.26 2.93
CA ALA A 38 2.89 -10.99 2.27
C ALA A 38 3.08 -10.76 0.77
N LYS A 39 4.13 -10.03 0.37
CA LYS A 39 4.45 -9.81 -1.05
C LYS A 39 4.83 -11.12 -1.75
N SER A 40 5.61 -11.96 -1.09
CA SER A 40 5.99 -13.26 -1.63
C SER A 40 4.77 -14.14 -1.88
N ASP A 41 3.87 -14.20 -0.90
CA ASP A 41 2.63 -14.97 -1.01
C ASP A 41 1.72 -14.41 -2.11
N PHE A 42 1.60 -13.09 -2.20
CA PHE A 42 0.84 -12.43 -3.26
C PHE A 42 1.39 -12.78 -4.64
N MET A 43 2.71 -12.73 -4.82
CA MET A 43 3.33 -13.03 -6.11
C MET A 43 3.18 -14.50 -6.49
N GLU A 44 3.17 -15.42 -5.52
CA GLU A 44 2.88 -16.83 -5.78
C GLU A 44 1.46 -17.01 -6.30
N SER A 45 0.51 -16.27 -5.75
CA SER A 45 -0.89 -16.27 -6.22
C SER A 45 -0.98 -15.81 -7.67
N VAL A 46 -0.30 -14.73 -8.01
CA VAL A 46 -0.28 -14.20 -9.38
C VAL A 46 0.38 -15.19 -10.34
N ALA A 47 1.55 -15.71 -9.95
CA ALA A 47 2.32 -16.63 -10.79
C ALA A 47 1.55 -17.93 -11.05
N GLY A 48 0.87 -18.46 -10.04
CA GLY A 48 0.08 -19.67 -10.19
C GLY A 48 -1.07 -19.50 -11.20
N ALA A 49 -1.78 -18.40 -11.10
CA ALA A 49 -2.87 -18.13 -12.06
C ALA A 49 -2.35 -17.91 -13.47
N PHE A 50 -1.22 -17.22 -13.63
CA PHE A 50 -0.62 -16.98 -14.94
C PHE A 50 -0.12 -18.29 -15.56
N GLU A 51 0.48 -19.17 -14.76
CA GLU A 51 0.90 -20.50 -15.22
C GLU A 51 -0.29 -21.31 -15.72
N ASP A 52 -1.38 -21.33 -14.96
CA ASP A 52 -2.60 -22.06 -15.33
C ASP A 52 -3.20 -21.56 -16.64
N GLU A 53 -3.05 -20.28 -16.94
CA GLU A 53 -3.57 -19.67 -18.18
C GLU A 53 -2.54 -19.64 -19.31
N GLY A 54 -1.32 -20.16 -19.07
CA GLY A 54 -0.26 -20.15 -20.06
C GLY A 54 0.33 -18.78 -20.35
N LEU A 55 0.20 -17.84 -19.41
CA LEU A 55 0.68 -16.47 -19.56
C LEU A 55 2.08 -16.31 -18.96
N SER A 56 2.83 -15.34 -19.49
CA SER A 56 4.18 -15.04 -19.03
C SER A 56 4.17 -13.99 -17.93
N MET A 57 5.02 -14.17 -16.92
CA MET A 57 5.26 -13.19 -15.86
C MET A 57 6.22 -12.06 -16.27
N ARG A 58 6.81 -12.12 -17.47
CA ARG A 58 7.86 -11.18 -17.91
C ARG A 58 7.41 -9.72 -17.92
N GLU A 59 6.16 -9.49 -18.26
CA GLU A 59 5.61 -8.14 -18.42
C GLU A 59 4.76 -7.72 -17.22
N VAL A 60 4.79 -8.48 -16.14
CA VAL A 60 4.03 -8.17 -14.93
C VAL A 60 4.84 -7.26 -14.03
N SER A 61 4.25 -6.12 -13.69
CA SER A 61 4.76 -5.25 -12.64
C SER A 61 3.66 -5.02 -11.61
N VAL A 62 4.05 -4.96 -10.35
CA VAL A 62 3.09 -4.73 -9.26
C VAL A 62 3.45 -3.42 -8.58
N GLN A 63 2.48 -2.53 -8.49
CA GLN A 63 2.59 -1.29 -7.73
C GLN A 63 1.91 -1.49 -6.39
N TYR A 64 2.69 -1.55 -5.33
CA TYR A 64 2.17 -1.69 -3.97
C TYR A 64 1.93 -0.35 -3.32
N ARG A 65 0.85 -0.24 -2.57
CA ARG A 65 0.60 0.93 -1.73
C ARG A 65 -0.24 0.53 -0.51
N TYR A 66 -0.03 1.23 0.61
CA TYR A 66 -0.87 1.07 1.78
C TYR A 66 -2.18 1.82 1.59
N ASP A 67 -3.29 1.29 2.09
CA ASP A 67 -4.46 2.14 2.31
C ASP A 67 -4.16 3.08 3.49
N VAL A 68 -4.91 4.17 3.62
CA VAL A 68 -4.54 5.21 4.59
C VAL A 68 -4.68 4.75 6.04
N PRO A 69 -5.77 4.04 6.45
CA PRO A 69 -5.81 3.46 7.80
C PRO A 69 -4.64 2.52 8.08
N SER A 70 -4.34 1.62 7.17
CA SER A 70 -3.22 0.68 7.31
C SER A 70 -1.87 1.38 7.35
N PHE A 71 -1.70 2.43 6.57
CA PHE A 71 -0.48 3.25 6.60
C PHE A 71 -0.25 3.81 8.00
N PHE A 72 -1.26 4.43 8.61
CA PHE A 72 -1.12 4.99 9.96
C PHE A 72 -1.01 3.92 11.05
N ASN A 73 -1.58 2.73 10.83
CA ASN A 73 -1.38 1.61 11.74
C ASN A 73 0.04 1.06 11.67
N ALA A 74 0.58 0.95 10.47
CA ALA A 74 1.95 0.46 10.25
C ALA A 74 3.01 1.45 10.77
N PHE A 75 2.74 2.75 10.64
CA PHE A 75 3.63 3.84 11.05
C PHE A 75 2.97 4.67 12.14
N ASP A 76 2.61 4.02 13.23
CA ASP A 76 1.83 4.61 14.32
C ASP A 76 2.56 5.71 15.09
N PHE A 77 3.87 5.84 14.89
CA PHE A 77 4.66 6.93 15.43
C PHE A 77 4.47 8.26 14.68
N LEU A 78 3.80 8.24 13.54
CA LEU A 78 3.52 9.46 12.79
C LEU A 78 2.32 10.20 13.38
N ASN A 79 2.49 11.51 13.60
CA ASN A 79 1.39 12.38 13.96
C ASN A 79 0.60 12.74 12.69
N ALA A 80 -0.66 12.36 12.64
CA ALA A 80 -1.48 12.53 11.44
C ALA A 80 -1.65 14.00 11.01
N SER A 81 -1.82 14.91 11.98
CA SER A 81 -1.96 16.35 11.71
C SER A 81 -0.67 16.94 11.13
N LYS A 82 0.47 16.59 11.71
CA LYS A 82 1.78 17.07 11.22
C LYS A 82 2.10 16.46 9.87
N PHE A 83 1.80 15.18 9.68
CA PHE A 83 1.96 14.52 8.40
C PHE A 83 1.10 15.18 7.32
N ALA A 84 -0.15 15.52 7.65
CA ALA A 84 -1.05 16.21 6.73
C ALA A 84 -0.47 17.56 6.26
N ALA A 85 0.06 18.36 7.20
CA ALA A 85 0.70 19.64 6.88
C ALA A 85 1.90 19.42 5.95
N PHE A 86 2.72 18.42 6.24
CA PHE A 86 3.88 18.06 5.42
C PHE A 86 3.47 17.64 4.00
N ALA A 87 2.38 16.88 3.89
CA ALA A 87 1.87 16.38 2.60
C ALA A 87 1.08 17.42 1.82
N GLY A 88 0.71 18.54 2.44
CA GLY A 88 -0.17 19.52 1.81
C GLY A 88 -1.62 19.06 1.73
N VAL A 89 -2.07 18.28 2.70
CA VAL A 89 -3.43 17.77 2.81
C VAL A 89 -4.11 18.41 4.02
N ASN A 90 -5.40 18.71 3.88
CA ASN A 90 -6.20 19.25 4.97
C ASN A 90 -6.18 18.31 6.18
N GLU A 91 -5.90 18.84 7.37
CA GLU A 91 -5.81 18.03 8.60
C GLU A 91 -7.09 17.27 8.93
N SER A 92 -8.24 17.94 8.80
CA SER A 92 -9.54 17.33 9.07
C SER A 92 -9.81 16.17 8.12
N LYS A 93 -9.48 16.34 6.84
CA LYS A 93 -9.59 15.28 5.84
C LYS A 93 -8.65 14.13 6.14
N MET A 94 -7.42 14.43 6.52
CA MET A 94 -6.45 13.38 6.85
C MET A 94 -6.92 12.53 8.02
N ARG A 95 -7.51 13.14 9.06
CA ARG A 95 -8.09 12.39 10.17
C ARG A 95 -9.23 11.47 9.74
N GLN A 96 -10.05 11.93 8.78
CA GLN A 96 -11.11 11.09 8.19
C GLN A 96 -10.54 9.93 7.39
N TYR A 97 -9.47 10.15 6.65
CA TYR A 97 -8.78 9.09 5.91
C TYR A 97 -8.16 8.06 6.85
N LYS A 98 -7.51 8.54 7.91
CA LYS A 98 -6.94 7.68 8.94
C LYS A 98 -7.99 6.80 9.62
N ALA A 99 -9.17 7.37 9.86
CA ALA A 99 -10.29 6.65 10.48
C ALA A 99 -11.03 5.72 9.51
N GLY A 100 -10.77 5.83 8.21
CA GLY A 100 -11.45 5.02 7.21
C GLY A 100 -12.87 5.48 6.90
N VAL A 101 -13.27 6.68 7.35
CA VAL A 101 -14.61 7.22 7.11
C VAL A 101 -14.69 8.05 5.84
N ALA A 102 -13.56 8.37 5.24
CA ALA A 102 -13.46 9.01 3.93
C ALA A 102 -12.28 8.42 3.19
N PHE A 103 -12.29 8.53 1.87
CA PHE A 103 -11.23 7.99 1.02
C PHE A 103 -10.67 9.09 0.15
N PRO A 104 -9.33 9.24 0.09
CA PRO A 104 -8.73 10.25 -0.75
C PRO A 104 -8.92 9.93 -2.23
N ASN A 105 -9.07 10.97 -3.04
CA ASN A 105 -9.05 10.82 -4.48
C ASN A 105 -7.60 10.60 -4.96
N GLU A 106 -7.44 10.33 -6.25
CA GLU A 106 -6.12 10.05 -6.83
C GLU A 106 -5.12 11.18 -6.60
N LYS A 107 -5.55 12.42 -6.77
CA LYS A 107 -4.68 13.59 -6.57
C LYS A 107 -4.18 13.68 -5.12
N THR A 108 -5.06 13.45 -4.16
CA THR A 108 -4.72 13.47 -2.74
C THR A 108 -3.82 12.30 -2.37
N MET A 109 -4.11 11.09 -2.90
CA MET A 109 -3.24 9.93 -2.69
C MET A 109 -1.84 10.17 -3.22
N THR A 110 -1.70 10.83 -4.36
CA THR A 110 -0.39 11.19 -4.90
C THR A 110 0.40 12.05 -3.91
N LYS A 111 -0.26 13.04 -3.29
CA LYS A 111 0.37 13.88 -2.27
C LYS A 111 0.82 13.07 -1.05
N ILE A 112 -0.01 12.16 -0.59
CA ILE A 112 0.32 11.29 0.56
C ILE A 112 1.53 10.41 0.25
N LEU A 113 1.55 9.78 -0.92
CA LEU A 113 2.65 8.91 -1.34
C LEU A 113 3.95 9.69 -1.54
N GLN A 114 3.88 10.87 -2.13
CA GLN A 114 5.05 11.74 -2.31
C GLN A 114 5.63 12.15 -0.95
N ALA A 115 4.78 12.49 0.01
CA ALA A 115 5.22 12.84 1.36
C ALA A 115 5.89 11.65 2.05
N ALA A 116 5.31 10.46 1.94
CA ALA A 116 5.91 9.25 2.51
C ALA A 116 7.28 8.95 1.91
N HIS A 117 7.42 9.06 0.59
CA HIS A 117 8.70 8.86 -0.09
C HIS A 117 9.74 9.89 0.33
N LYS A 118 9.35 11.15 0.48
CA LYS A 118 10.25 12.21 0.92
C LYS A 118 10.76 11.96 2.34
N ILE A 119 9.89 11.52 3.24
CA ILE A 119 10.31 11.13 4.59
C ILE A 119 11.34 9.99 4.54
N GLY A 120 11.10 9.00 3.70
CA GLY A 120 12.03 7.89 3.48
C GLY A 120 13.39 8.36 3.00
N GLU A 121 13.42 9.28 2.02
CA GLU A 121 14.66 9.87 1.52
C GLU A 121 15.41 10.61 2.61
N GLU A 122 14.70 11.37 3.44
CA GLU A 122 15.31 12.11 4.56
C GLU A 122 15.91 11.16 5.59
N PHE A 123 15.21 10.06 5.91
CA PHE A 123 15.76 9.06 6.83
C PHE A 123 17.02 8.39 6.27
N ILE A 124 17.02 8.06 5.00
CA ILE A 124 18.20 7.46 4.34
C ILE A 124 19.39 8.41 4.40
N SER A 125 19.16 9.71 4.28
CA SER A 125 20.21 10.72 4.27
C SER A 125 20.73 11.10 5.65
N LEU A 126 20.10 10.60 6.73
CA LEU A 126 20.54 10.94 8.09
C LEU A 126 21.97 10.47 8.38
N SER A 127 22.71 11.34 9.02
CA SER A 127 24.06 11.05 9.53
C SER A 127 24.06 11.38 11.02
N LEU A 128 23.86 10.36 11.83
CA LEU A 128 23.78 10.51 13.29
C LEU A 128 25.07 10.10 13.97
#